data_028272606c6711acdb897b60e09685dd
#
_entry.id   028272606c6711acdb897b60e09685dd
#
_cell.length_a   1.000
_cell.length_b   1.000
_cell.length_c   1.000
_cell.angle_alpha   90.00
_cell.angle_beta   90.00
_cell.angle_gamma   90.00
#
_symmetry.space_group_name_H-M   'P 1'
#
loop_
_entity.id
_entity.type
_entity.pdbx_description
1 polymer ?
#
loop_
_entity_poly.entity_id
_entity_poly.type
_entity_poly.pdbx_seq_one_letter_code
_entity_poly.pdbx_strand_id
1 'polypeptide(L)'
;MAEVDGTLITGNAEIPNFQAGALVNAGTLVSTPSSGSIVILGDYVQSGKLVLGMRPSGELMPLSVSGTTEVKDGASLAVVPGGGWFEGELAKDPHPYGAVSTSGANTGASASLLEEAAWDLDLMTAKDFSPAVDFTYSEGVLKASHQKNAYSKFLTSSAPAWQWGLAKQLDQAASQAPEVLQALYGDLDFSASDGSDIVRALGNLGNFSRDDSLRALFSWERLLNRQLFAHHAAAQEGERQVWAVPLAAHFSDGGAGTNVTGAVLGVDFLWGETQTAVYAAMGHMETSGGPEHGTSRGEGIWLGGKLGRTFDSGLRLEGQLRGGVYSAERSRTVELAQSLSRIESDETVYALSGALRSGWMGTLGESDIEFFPHVLLTGAVLRTPTLTESRTGALTIRRSSLHSAAAGAGLTVNVPAPSQFLDYAWNWSVSLEWTRELTERAGNISFGLAGAAGETARSIDWPERNRLAGSVSLELLRKSGFSAALRLDGETMGSAHSAGAASAELRWTW
;
A
#
# COMPACT_ATOMS: atom_id res chain seq x y z
N MET A 1 -23.13 24.18 45.59
CA MET A 1 -21.81 23.60 45.27
C MET A 1 -22.09 22.52 44.25
N ALA A 2 -21.48 22.62 43.10
CA ALA A 2 -21.50 21.55 42.12
C ALA A 2 -20.12 20.88 42.16
N GLU A 3 -20.10 19.57 42.14
CA GLU A 3 -18.87 18.77 42.27
C GLU A 3 -18.72 17.89 41.02
N VAL A 4 -17.54 17.82 40.49
CA VAL A 4 -17.17 16.90 39.44
C VAL A 4 -16.41 15.74 40.10
N ASP A 5 -17.10 14.62 40.28
CA ASP A 5 -16.57 13.39 40.89
C ASP A 5 -16.29 12.28 39.85
N GLY A 6 -16.21 12.66 38.63
CA GLY A 6 -15.91 11.78 37.49
C GLY A 6 -15.02 12.47 36.49
N THR A 7 -15.10 12.04 35.24
CA THR A 7 -14.40 12.72 34.13
C THR A 7 -15.41 13.57 33.39
N LEU A 8 -15.17 14.90 33.36
CA LEU A 8 -15.93 15.83 32.54
C LEU A 8 -15.08 16.26 31.35
N ILE A 9 -15.53 15.93 30.14
CA ILE A 9 -14.97 16.39 28.89
C ILE A 9 -15.89 17.48 28.36
N THR A 10 -15.39 18.71 28.30
CA THR A 10 -16.21 19.86 27.87
C THR A 10 -15.97 20.18 26.40
N GLY A 11 -17.06 20.33 25.64
CA GLY A 11 -17.06 20.95 24.34
C GLY A 11 -17.63 22.36 24.46
N ASN A 12 -16.90 23.42 24.13
CA ASN A 12 -17.35 24.85 24.12
C ASN A 12 -18.49 25.15 25.12
N ALA A 13 -18.37 24.68 26.35
CA ALA A 13 -19.43 24.79 27.34
C ALA A 13 -19.15 25.96 28.27
N GLU A 14 -20.06 26.89 28.33
CA GLU A 14 -20.22 27.73 29.51
C GLU A 14 -20.79 26.83 30.61
N ILE A 15 -20.03 26.63 31.66
CA ILE A 15 -20.56 26.01 32.88
C ILE A 15 -21.34 27.12 33.61
N PRO A 16 -22.67 27.04 33.69
CA PRO A 16 -23.50 28.16 34.12
C PRO A 16 -23.21 28.54 35.58
N ASN A 17 -23.42 29.80 35.86
CA ASN A 17 -23.26 30.42 37.18
C ASN A 17 -24.09 29.69 38.24
N PHE A 18 -23.45 29.04 39.19
CA PHE A 18 -24.11 28.48 40.38
C PHE A 18 -24.27 29.64 41.36
N GLN A 19 -25.49 30.16 41.48
CA GLN A 19 -25.83 31.35 42.28
C GLN A 19 -25.47 31.33 43.77
N ALA A 20 -24.84 30.30 44.30
CA ALA A 20 -24.43 30.21 45.70
C ALA A 20 -23.31 29.20 46.00
N GLY A 21 -22.27 29.10 45.17
CA GLY A 21 -21.19 28.18 45.50
C GLY A 21 -20.08 28.11 44.45
N ALA A 22 -19.02 27.43 44.78
CA ALA A 22 -17.92 27.13 43.91
C ALA A 22 -18.17 25.87 43.07
N LEU A 23 -17.61 25.80 41.87
CA LEU A 23 -17.43 24.55 41.16
C LEU A 23 -16.20 23.85 41.76
N VAL A 24 -16.38 22.68 42.31
CA VAL A 24 -15.29 21.85 42.85
C VAL A 24 -14.95 20.77 41.86
N ASN A 25 -13.73 20.76 41.37
CA ASN A 25 -13.19 19.65 40.58
C ASN A 25 -12.44 18.68 41.49
N ALA A 26 -13.14 17.66 41.98
CA ALA A 26 -12.55 16.56 42.75
C ALA A 26 -12.18 15.35 41.88
N GLY A 27 -12.69 15.29 40.64
CA GLY A 27 -12.45 14.28 39.64
C GLY A 27 -11.44 14.74 38.58
N THR A 28 -11.77 14.54 37.30
CA THR A 28 -10.94 14.96 36.17
C THR A 28 -11.74 15.91 35.27
N LEU A 29 -11.23 17.15 35.13
CA LEU A 29 -11.77 18.14 34.22
C LEU A 29 -10.83 18.23 33.00
N VAL A 30 -11.39 18.06 31.78
CA VAL A 30 -10.62 18.01 30.54
C VAL A 30 -11.05 19.11 29.60
N SER A 31 -10.09 19.93 29.16
CA SER A 31 -10.25 20.92 28.08
C SER A 31 -9.21 20.66 27.00
N THR A 32 -9.65 20.20 25.83
CA THR A 32 -8.76 19.94 24.69
C THR A 32 -9.10 20.83 23.51
N PRO A 33 -8.21 21.03 22.53
CA PRO A 33 -8.50 21.82 21.32
C PRO A 33 -9.76 21.38 20.58
N SER A 34 -10.10 20.10 20.64
CA SER A 34 -11.33 19.56 20.07
C SER A 34 -12.56 19.83 20.93
N SER A 35 -12.40 20.04 22.22
CA SER A 35 -13.48 20.29 23.17
C SER A 35 -13.73 21.78 23.46
N GLY A 36 -12.85 22.68 23.02
CA GLY A 36 -12.99 24.12 23.23
C GLY A 36 -12.49 24.60 24.61
N SER A 37 -12.65 25.90 24.90
CA SER A 37 -12.27 26.52 26.16
C SER A 37 -13.31 26.31 27.26
N ILE A 38 -12.84 26.20 28.49
CA ILE A 38 -13.69 26.12 29.67
C ILE A 38 -13.89 27.54 30.23
N VAL A 39 -15.15 27.94 30.42
CA VAL A 39 -15.51 29.20 31.09
C VAL A 39 -16.33 28.85 32.33
N ILE A 40 -15.82 29.20 33.52
CA ILE A 40 -16.50 28.98 34.79
C ILE A 40 -17.00 30.33 35.28
N LEU A 41 -18.32 30.49 35.34
CA LEU A 41 -18.96 31.67 35.86
C LEU A 41 -19.22 31.48 37.38
N GLY A 42 -18.27 31.89 38.21
CA GLY A 42 -18.29 31.77 39.65
C GLY A 42 -16.92 31.38 40.22
N ASP A 43 -16.94 30.90 41.47
CA ASP A 43 -15.72 30.46 42.14
C ASP A 43 -15.32 29.02 41.65
N TYR A 44 -14.05 28.71 41.70
CA TYR A 44 -13.49 27.42 41.30
C TYR A 44 -12.56 26.85 42.35
N VAL A 45 -12.77 25.59 42.70
CA VAL A 45 -11.89 24.85 43.60
C VAL A 45 -11.36 23.63 42.86
N GLN A 46 -10.05 23.56 42.72
CA GLN A 46 -9.35 22.45 42.10
C GLN A 46 -8.78 21.53 43.18
N SER A 47 -9.27 20.30 43.25
CA SER A 47 -8.77 19.28 44.19
C SER A 47 -8.40 17.98 43.49
N GLY A 48 -8.94 17.72 42.32
CA GLY A 48 -8.64 16.54 41.50
C GLY A 48 -7.65 16.83 40.37
N LYS A 49 -7.90 16.26 39.18
CA LYS A 49 -7.06 16.40 38.00
C LYS A 49 -7.64 17.43 37.02
N LEU A 50 -6.82 18.39 36.60
CA LEU A 50 -7.13 19.26 35.48
C LEU A 50 -6.29 18.86 34.28
N VAL A 51 -6.93 18.64 33.14
CA VAL A 51 -6.25 18.31 31.88
C VAL A 51 -6.50 19.45 30.89
N LEU A 52 -5.46 20.17 30.51
CA LEU A 52 -5.52 21.24 29.54
C LEU A 52 -4.91 20.80 28.22
N GLY A 53 -5.65 21.00 27.15
CA GLY A 53 -5.14 20.81 25.81
C GLY A 53 -4.21 21.92 25.38
N MET A 54 -3.22 21.62 24.57
CA MET A 54 -2.31 22.58 23.98
C MET A 54 -2.57 22.69 22.46
N ARG A 55 -2.65 23.89 21.94
CA ARG A 55 -2.78 24.14 20.51
C ARG A 55 -1.44 23.95 19.79
N PRO A 56 -1.47 23.72 18.47
CA PRO A 56 -0.23 23.65 17.67
C PRO A 56 0.66 24.90 17.81
N SER A 57 0.07 26.07 18.08
CA SER A 57 0.78 27.31 18.38
C SER A 57 1.53 27.30 19.72
N GLY A 58 1.36 26.25 20.52
CA GLY A 58 1.91 26.20 21.87
C GLY A 58 1.05 26.86 22.95
N GLU A 59 -0.09 27.40 22.57
CA GLU A 59 -1.04 27.97 23.53
C GLU A 59 -1.84 26.89 24.24
N LEU A 60 -1.96 26.99 25.57
CA LEU A 60 -2.90 26.17 26.31
C LEU A 60 -4.34 26.57 26.03
N MET A 61 -5.25 25.60 26.04
CA MET A 61 -6.68 25.90 25.99
C MET A 61 -7.05 26.70 27.24
N PRO A 62 -7.72 27.86 27.07
CA PRO A 62 -7.98 28.72 28.21
C PRO A 62 -9.01 28.09 29.14
N LEU A 63 -8.69 28.17 30.44
CA LEU A 63 -9.64 28.02 31.51
C LEU A 63 -9.90 29.42 32.09
N SER A 64 -11.11 29.94 31.93
CA SER A 64 -11.51 31.25 32.44
C SER A 64 -12.42 31.04 33.63
N VAL A 65 -12.07 31.68 34.74
CA VAL A 65 -12.89 31.69 35.98
C VAL A 65 -13.26 33.14 36.30
N SER A 66 -14.56 33.42 36.46
CA SER A 66 -15.02 34.78 36.73
C SER A 66 -14.96 35.14 38.23
N GLY A 67 -14.89 34.17 39.12
CA GLY A 67 -14.79 34.32 40.56
C GLY A 67 -13.39 34.05 41.12
N THR A 68 -13.32 33.56 42.36
CA THR A 68 -12.07 33.18 43.00
C THR A 68 -11.67 31.77 42.61
N THR A 69 -10.36 31.49 42.59
CA THR A 69 -9.82 30.18 42.30
C THR A 69 -9.02 29.71 43.50
N GLU A 70 -9.26 28.49 43.93
CA GLU A 70 -8.51 27.81 44.99
C GLU A 70 -7.98 26.47 44.50
N VAL A 71 -6.68 26.23 44.68
CA VAL A 71 -6.05 24.93 44.36
C VAL A 71 -5.75 24.24 45.70
N LYS A 72 -6.27 23.04 45.88
CA LYS A 72 -6.07 22.23 47.10
C LYS A 72 -4.79 21.41 46.97
N ASP A 73 -4.24 21.06 48.13
CA ASP A 73 -3.11 20.12 48.20
C ASP A 73 -3.46 18.80 47.51
N GLY A 74 -2.56 18.28 46.69
CA GLY A 74 -2.75 17.06 45.91
C GLY A 74 -3.53 17.23 44.59
N ALA A 75 -3.94 18.45 44.23
CA ALA A 75 -4.47 18.73 42.92
C ALA A 75 -3.41 18.51 41.83
N SER A 76 -3.78 17.95 40.72
CA SER A 76 -2.88 17.67 39.61
C SER A 76 -3.27 18.38 38.33
N LEU A 77 -2.26 18.81 37.56
CA LEU A 77 -2.40 19.41 36.25
C LEU A 77 -1.69 18.55 35.20
N ALA A 78 -2.38 18.21 34.14
CA ALA A 78 -1.79 17.56 32.98
C ALA A 78 -2.00 18.44 31.76
N VAL A 79 -0.97 18.58 30.93
CA VAL A 79 -1.07 19.23 29.64
C VAL A 79 -1.09 18.15 28.56
N VAL A 80 -2.17 18.11 27.79
CA VAL A 80 -2.37 17.14 26.71
C VAL A 80 -2.21 17.87 25.38
N PRO A 81 -1.32 17.40 24.52
CA PRO A 81 -1.24 17.93 23.17
C PRO A 81 -2.55 17.72 22.42
N GLY A 82 -3.08 18.78 21.85
CA GLY A 82 -4.21 18.68 20.92
C GLY A 82 -3.71 18.50 19.51
N GLY A 83 -4.24 17.54 18.76
CA GLY A 83 -3.79 17.22 17.40
C GLY A 83 -3.49 18.45 16.55
N GLY A 84 -2.40 18.41 15.81
CA GLY A 84 -1.88 19.46 14.96
C GLY A 84 -0.35 19.56 15.07
N TRP A 85 0.26 20.19 14.09
CA TRP A 85 1.70 20.35 14.09
C TRP A 85 2.14 21.45 15.08
N PHE A 86 3.27 21.24 15.72
CA PHE A 86 3.89 22.19 16.63
C PHE A 86 4.77 23.17 15.83
N GLU A 87 4.40 24.44 15.76
CA GLU A 87 5.28 25.48 15.22
C GLU A 87 6.47 25.70 16.17
N GLY A 88 7.60 25.09 15.85
CA GLY A 88 8.81 25.28 16.61
C GLY A 88 10.02 24.82 15.81
N GLU A 89 11.04 25.66 15.74
CA GLU A 89 12.34 25.22 15.29
C GLU A 89 12.85 24.14 16.24
N LEU A 90 13.53 23.12 15.70
CA LEU A 90 14.29 22.18 16.48
C LEU A 90 15.17 22.95 17.50
N ALA A 91 14.71 22.99 18.72
CA ALA A 91 15.47 23.34 19.91
C ALA A 91 16.34 24.59 19.85
N LYS A 92 15.78 25.78 19.70
CA LYS A 92 16.63 26.95 19.94
C LYS A 92 16.14 27.90 21.01
N ASP A 93 14.84 28.03 21.23
CA ASP A 93 14.34 28.92 22.25
C ASP A 93 13.08 28.37 22.94
N PRO A 94 13.02 28.41 24.27
CA PRO A 94 11.82 28.07 25.00
C PRO A 94 10.72 29.08 24.67
N HIS A 95 9.61 28.61 24.07
CA HIS A 95 8.42 29.41 23.94
C HIS A 95 7.61 29.33 25.25
N PRO A 96 7.33 30.45 25.90
CA PRO A 96 6.45 30.46 27.05
C PRO A 96 5.02 30.15 26.56
N TYR A 97 4.47 29.06 27.02
CA TYR A 97 3.07 28.75 26.81
C TYR A 97 2.20 29.65 27.69
N GLY A 98 1.13 30.16 27.10
CA GLY A 98 0.23 31.06 27.74
C GLY A 98 -0.24 30.56 29.10
N ALA A 99 -0.19 31.40 30.09
CA ALA A 99 -0.76 31.12 31.39
C ALA A 99 -2.26 30.87 31.27
N VAL A 100 -2.80 29.98 32.09
CA VAL A 100 -4.25 29.89 32.29
C VAL A 100 -4.75 31.25 32.76
N SER A 101 -5.53 31.94 31.94
CA SER A 101 -6.04 33.25 32.35
C SER A 101 -7.32 33.07 33.15
N THR A 102 -7.30 33.53 34.37
CA THR A 102 -8.50 33.72 35.17
C THR A 102 -8.99 35.16 34.95
N SER A 103 -10.16 35.38 34.37
CA SER A 103 -10.76 36.69 34.21
C SER A 103 -11.86 36.87 35.26
N GLY A 104 -11.55 37.52 36.35
CA GLY A 104 -12.55 37.95 37.30
C GLY A 104 -12.60 39.47 37.40
N ALA A 105 -13.78 40.03 37.59
CA ALA A 105 -14.02 41.49 37.61
C ALA A 105 -13.30 42.23 38.76
N ASN A 106 -12.58 41.54 39.63
CA ASN A 106 -11.91 42.14 40.77
C ASN A 106 -10.56 41.54 41.03
N THR A 107 -9.72 41.44 39.95
CA THR A 107 -8.82 40.60 40.53
C THR A 107 -7.45 40.69 40.03
N GLY A 108 -6.79 41.02 40.87
CA GLY A 108 -5.55 40.40 41.18
C GLY A 108 -5.54 38.86 41.06
N ALA A 109 -6.57 38.22 40.71
CA ALA A 109 -6.72 36.78 40.43
C ALA A 109 -6.39 36.40 38.99
N SER A 110 -5.59 37.18 38.34
CA SER A 110 -4.69 36.70 37.33
C SER A 110 -3.50 35.93 37.92
N ALA A 111 -3.51 35.64 39.22
CA ALA A 111 -2.72 34.59 39.72
C ALA A 111 -3.14 33.36 38.95
N SER A 112 -2.33 33.03 37.94
CA SER A 112 -2.55 31.84 37.14
C SER A 112 -2.76 30.68 38.13
N LEU A 113 -3.74 29.84 37.92
CA LEU A 113 -3.88 28.54 38.60
C LEU A 113 -2.53 27.82 38.73
N LEU A 114 -1.55 28.25 37.99
CA LEU A 114 -0.22 27.70 37.88
C LEU A 114 0.81 28.36 38.80
N GLU A 115 0.52 29.53 39.42
CA GLU A 115 1.41 30.19 40.36
C GLU A 115 1.25 29.65 41.79
N GLU A 116 0.19 28.92 42.09
CA GLU A 116 -0.02 28.33 43.41
C GLU A 116 0.78 27.05 43.57
N ALA A 117 1.58 26.98 44.62
CA ALA A 117 2.54 25.93 44.91
C ALA A 117 1.95 24.54 45.23
N ALA A 118 0.68 24.34 45.05
CA ALA A 118 -0.03 23.12 45.44
C ALA A 118 -0.18 22.05 44.34
N TRP A 119 0.26 22.33 43.13
CA TRP A 119 0.15 21.39 42.03
C TRP A 119 1.13 20.23 42.16
N ASP A 120 0.66 19.00 41.99
CA ASP A 120 1.52 17.84 41.82
C ASP A 120 2.10 17.83 40.40
N LEU A 121 3.30 18.39 40.30
CA LEU A 121 3.98 18.59 39.02
C LEU A 121 4.67 17.34 38.47
N ASP A 122 4.81 16.29 39.27
CA ASP A 122 5.36 15.02 38.79
C ASP A 122 4.48 14.33 37.77
N LEU A 123 3.17 14.67 37.75
CA LEU A 123 2.21 14.22 36.75
C LEU A 123 2.27 15.01 35.42
N MET A 124 3.08 16.06 35.39
CA MET A 124 3.21 16.91 34.19
C MET A 124 4.39 16.53 33.30
N THR A 125 4.98 15.38 33.48
CA THR A 125 6.11 14.99 32.65
C THR A 125 5.62 14.65 31.24
N ALA A 126 6.03 15.46 30.30
CA ALA A 126 5.78 15.28 28.88
C ALA A 126 6.27 13.93 28.35
N LYS A 127 7.09 13.22 29.10
CA LYS A 127 7.52 11.86 28.81
C LYS A 127 6.37 10.90 28.57
N ASP A 128 5.21 11.16 29.17
CA ASP A 128 4.05 10.31 29.04
C ASP A 128 3.20 10.63 27.79
N PHE A 129 3.47 11.76 27.13
CA PHE A 129 2.61 12.26 26.05
C PHE A 129 3.29 12.39 24.69
N SER A 130 4.60 12.60 24.65
CA SER A 130 5.29 12.71 23.38
C SER A 130 6.78 12.46 23.51
N PRO A 131 7.31 11.38 22.95
CA PRO A 131 8.74 11.15 22.89
C PRO A 131 9.44 12.14 21.94
N ALA A 132 8.70 12.78 21.03
CA ALA A 132 9.25 13.71 20.06
C ALA A 132 9.37 15.15 20.58
N VAL A 133 8.77 15.46 21.75
CA VAL A 133 8.76 16.81 22.33
C VAL A 133 9.12 16.75 23.79
N ASP A 134 10.19 17.42 24.18
CA ASP A 134 10.58 17.58 25.56
C ASP A 134 10.01 18.87 26.14
N PHE A 135 9.43 18.81 27.34
CA PHE A 135 8.94 19.96 28.06
C PHE A 135 9.81 20.24 29.28
N THR A 136 10.03 21.51 29.57
CA THR A 136 10.72 21.93 30.76
C THR A 136 9.84 22.87 31.58
N TYR A 137 9.88 22.69 32.87
CA TYR A 137 9.19 23.53 33.84
C TYR A 137 10.19 24.50 34.51
N SER A 138 9.82 25.77 34.68
CA SER A 138 10.58 26.76 35.40
C SER A 138 9.74 27.46 36.46
N GLU A 139 10.40 27.79 37.60
CA GLU A 139 9.81 28.30 38.85
C GLU A 139 8.69 29.32 38.66
N GLY A 140 7.53 29.04 39.29
CA GLY A 140 6.44 29.99 39.50
C GLY A 140 5.50 30.28 38.35
N VAL A 141 5.81 29.82 37.12
CA VAL A 141 4.96 29.92 35.95
C VAL A 141 5.18 28.67 35.12
N LEU A 142 4.12 28.01 34.68
CA LEU A 142 4.23 26.94 33.70
C LEU A 142 4.77 27.53 32.39
N LYS A 143 6.07 27.62 32.28
CA LYS A 143 6.75 27.87 31.03
C LYS A 143 7.16 26.52 30.49
N ALA A 144 6.36 25.95 29.62
CA ALA A 144 6.80 24.80 28.90
C ALA A 144 7.67 25.27 27.74
N SER A 145 8.92 24.89 27.71
CA SER A 145 9.73 24.94 26.51
C SER A 145 9.63 23.59 25.83
N HIS A 146 9.47 23.55 24.52
CA HIS A 146 9.50 22.31 23.78
C HIS A 146 10.79 22.19 22.98
N GLN A 147 11.38 21.03 23.04
CA GLN A 147 12.47 20.64 22.14
C GLN A 147 11.98 19.48 21.31
N LYS A 148 11.96 19.67 20.00
CA LYS A 148 11.60 18.59 19.08
C LYS A 148 12.78 17.65 18.91
N ASN A 149 12.59 16.38 19.23
CA ASN A 149 13.55 15.33 18.94
C ASN A 149 13.47 14.90 17.49
N ALA A 150 14.61 14.54 16.90
CA ALA A 150 14.63 13.97 15.56
C ALA A 150 13.90 12.63 15.52
N TYR A 151 13.03 12.41 14.55
CA TYR A 151 12.31 11.13 14.37
C TYR A 151 13.26 9.97 14.10
N SER A 152 14.36 10.23 13.42
CA SER A 152 15.42 9.25 13.19
C SER A 152 16.02 8.70 14.48
N LYS A 153 15.95 9.42 15.60
CA LYS A 153 16.46 8.99 16.91
C LYS A 153 15.71 7.78 17.48
N PHE A 154 14.46 7.57 17.09
CA PHE A 154 13.63 6.45 17.56
C PHE A 154 13.87 5.16 16.79
N LEU A 155 14.53 5.22 15.63
CA LEU A 155 14.80 4.06 14.80
C LEU A 155 15.99 3.25 15.35
N THR A 156 15.85 1.94 15.37
CA THR A 156 16.92 1.01 15.71
C THR A 156 17.79 0.70 14.49
N SER A 157 19.00 0.20 14.70
CA SER A 157 19.89 -0.21 13.60
C SER A 157 19.31 -1.30 12.69
N SER A 158 18.30 -2.03 13.16
CA SER A 158 17.58 -3.04 12.38
C SER A 158 16.48 -2.46 11.47
N ALA A 159 16.14 -1.18 11.62
CA ALA A 159 15.14 -0.54 10.77
C ALA A 159 15.62 -0.50 9.29
N PRO A 160 14.73 -0.74 8.32
CA PRO A 160 15.07 -0.69 6.91
C PRO A 160 15.61 0.68 6.48
N ALA A 161 16.53 0.72 5.52
CA ALA A 161 17.14 1.95 5.04
C ALA A 161 16.12 3.00 4.55
N TRP A 162 15.03 2.55 3.93
CA TRP A 162 13.96 3.44 3.49
C TRP A 162 13.22 4.11 4.65
N GLN A 163 13.04 3.43 5.78
CA GLN A 163 12.41 4.00 6.98
C GLN A 163 13.28 5.10 7.59
N TRP A 164 14.61 4.89 7.64
CA TRP A 164 15.57 5.93 7.98
C TRP A 164 15.51 7.12 7.02
N GLY A 165 15.31 6.85 5.71
CA GLY A 165 15.16 7.88 4.71
C GLY A 165 13.93 8.76 4.96
N LEU A 166 12.76 8.17 5.28
CA LEU A 166 11.54 8.91 5.61
C LEU A 166 11.72 9.73 6.90
N ALA A 167 12.29 9.14 7.95
CA ALA A 167 12.55 9.85 9.20
C ALA A 167 13.43 11.08 8.98
N LYS A 168 14.52 10.95 8.21
CA LYS A 168 15.40 12.07 7.86
C LYS A 168 14.70 13.16 7.04
N GLN A 169 13.79 12.78 6.14
CA GLN A 169 12.99 13.77 5.39
C GLN A 169 12.10 14.58 6.32
N LEU A 170 11.45 13.93 7.29
CA LEU A 170 10.67 14.62 8.32
C LEU A 170 11.56 15.55 9.16
N ASP A 171 12.72 15.06 9.63
CA ASP A 171 13.64 15.85 10.41
C ASP A 171 14.13 17.12 9.66
N GLN A 172 14.42 16.98 8.37
CA GLN A 172 14.84 18.09 7.51
C GLN A 172 13.74 19.08 7.19
N ALA A 173 12.51 18.57 6.95
CA ALA A 173 11.38 19.42 6.62
C ALA A 173 10.77 20.12 7.85
N ALA A 174 11.08 19.68 9.06
CA ALA A 174 10.50 20.19 10.31
C ALA A 174 10.72 21.69 10.49
N SER A 175 11.88 22.23 10.07
CA SER A 175 12.19 23.66 10.17
C SER A 175 11.41 24.56 9.20
N GLN A 176 10.92 23.99 8.08
CA GLN A 176 10.16 24.71 7.06
C GLN A 176 8.66 24.47 7.15
N ALA A 177 8.29 23.42 7.85
CA ALA A 177 6.91 23.02 8.16
C ALA A 177 5.92 23.15 7.00
N PRO A 178 6.13 22.45 5.86
CA PRO A 178 5.20 22.53 4.75
C PRO A 178 3.78 22.20 5.23
N GLU A 179 2.79 22.98 4.79
CA GLU A 179 1.38 22.82 5.19
C GLU A 179 0.90 21.36 5.02
N VAL A 180 1.33 20.70 3.94
CA VAL A 180 0.96 19.31 3.65
C VAL A 180 1.49 18.31 4.71
N LEU A 181 2.53 18.64 5.46
CA LEU A 181 3.10 17.80 6.52
C LEU A 181 2.63 18.17 7.93
N GLN A 182 1.94 19.29 8.12
CA GLN A 182 1.53 19.77 9.45
C GLN A 182 0.67 18.75 10.21
N ALA A 183 -0.32 18.15 9.51
CA ALA A 183 -1.16 17.12 10.11
C ALA A 183 -0.38 15.85 10.49
N LEU A 184 0.62 15.47 9.68
CA LEU A 184 1.48 14.34 9.97
C LEU A 184 2.38 14.62 11.17
N TYR A 185 2.98 15.80 11.26
CA TYR A 185 3.75 16.21 12.43
C TYR A 185 2.90 16.19 13.70
N GLY A 186 1.68 16.75 13.64
CA GLY A 186 0.77 16.73 14.78
C GLY A 186 0.45 15.33 15.27
N ASP A 187 0.29 14.40 14.36
CA ASP A 187 0.01 13.01 14.72
C ASP A 187 1.25 12.31 15.35
N LEU A 188 2.44 12.54 14.79
CA LEU A 188 3.68 11.92 15.24
C LEU A 188 4.25 12.57 16.52
N ASP A 189 4.16 13.88 16.68
CA ASP A 189 4.73 14.62 17.82
C ASP A 189 4.02 14.28 19.13
N PHE A 190 2.78 13.82 19.04
CA PHE A 190 1.93 13.53 20.19
C PHE A 190 1.60 12.06 20.37
N SER A 191 2.43 11.20 19.81
CA SER A 191 2.33 9.75 19.96
C SER A 191 2.74 9.26 21.35
N ALA A 192 2.42 8.01 21.65
CA ALA A 192 2.68 7.40 22.96
C ALA A 192 4.15 7.38 23.37
N SER A 193 4.35 7.33 24.68
CA SER A 193 5.54 7.68 25.49
C SER A 193 6.88 7.04 25.12
N ASP A 194 6.92 5.93 24.38
CA ASP A 194 8.17 5.19 24.12
C ASP A 194 8.72 5.34 22.70
N GLY A 195 8.03 6.09 21.83
CA GLY A 195 8.38 6.24 20.41
C GLY A 195 8.05 5.04 19.53
N SER A 196 7.47 3.97 20.08
CA SER A 196 7.08 2.79 19.31
C SER A 196 6.06 3.11 18.24
N ASP A 197 5.12 4.03 18.54
CA ASP A 197 4.12 4.51 17.59
C ASP A 197 4.74 5.27 16.42
N ILE A 198 5.79 6.07 16.68
CA ILE A 198 6.54 6.75 15.61
C ILE A 198 7.19 5.72 14.68
N VAL A 199 7.85 4.72 15.25
CA VAL A 199 8.50 3.64 14.47
C VAL A 199 7.47 2.89 13.63
N ARG A 200 6.31 2.55 14.22
CA ARG A 200 5.21 1.89 13.53
C ARG A 200 4.64 2.77 12.41
N ALA A 201 4.35 4.04 12.68
CA ALA A 201 3.83 4.98 11.69
C ALA A 201 4.78 5.17 10.52
N LEU A 202 6.09 5.33 10.77
CA LEU A 202 7.11 5.38 9.72
C LEU A 202 7.16 4.09 8.91
N GLY A 203 6.96 2.93 9.55
CA GLY A 203 6.82 1.63 8.88
C GLY A 203 5.62 1.59 7.96
N ASN A 204 4.46 2.00 8.45
CA ASN A 204 3.20 2.01 7.71
C ASN A 204 3.21 3.02 6.55
N LEU A 205 3.86 4.17 6.71
CA LEU A 205 4.01 5.16 5.63
C LEU A 205 4.72 4.57 4.41
N GLY A 206 5.78 3.80 4.60
CA GLY A 206 6.54 3.18 3.51
C GLY A 206 6.04 1.80 3.08
N ASN A 207 5.03 1.25 3.76
CA ASN A 207 4.42 -0.02 3.39
C ASN A 207 3.23 0.24 2.46
N PHE A 208 3.43 0.09 1.17
CA PHE A 208 2.40 0.31 0.16
C PHE A 208 2.18 -0.95 -0.68
N SER A 209 0.92 -1.26 -0.95
CA SER A 209 0.45 -2.41 -1.73
C SER A 209 0.85 -2.39 -3.22
N ARG A 210 1.60 -1.38 -3.63
CA ARG A 210 2.05 -1.23 -5.00
C ARG A 210 2.89 -2.41 -5.49
N ASP A 211 3.71 -2.96 -4.59
CA ASP A 211 4.57 -4.10 -4.91
C ASP A 211 3.74 -5.31 -5.33
N ASP A 212 2.65 -5.56 -4.62
CA ASP A 212 1.78 -6.72 -4.85
C ASP A 212 1.08 -6.63 -6.21
N SER A 213 0.54 -5.46 -6.56
CA SER A 213 -0.11 -5.26 -7.85
C SER A 213 0.89 -5.26 -9.01
N LEU A 214 2.12 -4.79 -8.83
CA LEU A 214 3.17 -4.89 -9.85
C LEU A 214 3.64 -6.32 -10.04
N ARG A 215 3.75 -7.11 -8.97
CA ARG A 215 4.02 -8.57 -9.07
C ARG A 215 2.86 -9.31 -9.74
N ALA A 216 1.62 -8.94 -9.45
CA ALA A 216 0.44 -9.48 -10.13
C ALA A 216 0.47 -9.19 -11.64
N LEU A 217 0.92 -8.00 -12.07
CA LEU A 217 1.12 -7.69 -13.48
C LEU A 217 2.19 -8.58 -14.13
N PHE A 218 3.31 -8.87 -13.45
CA PHE A 218 4.27 -9.86 -13.96
C PHE A 218 3.66 -11.27 -14.04
N SER A 219 2.80 -11.66 -13.10
CA SER A 219 2.10 -12.96 -13.14
C SER A 219 1.11 -13.01 -14.30
N TRP A 220 0.42 -11.90 -14.57
CA TRP A 220 -0.43 -11.76 -15.75
C TRP A 220 0.35 -11.90 -17.06
N GLU A 221 1.53 -11.24 -17.16
CA GLU A 221 2.39 -11.34 -18.33
C GLU A 221 2.84 -12.80 -18.58
N ARG A 222 3.14 -13.55 -17.52
CA ARG A 222 3.48 -14.98 -17.62
C ARG A 222 2.28 -15.83 -18.04
N LEU A 223 1.10 -15.57 -17.47
CA LEU A 223 -0.13 -16.27 -17.85
C LEU A 223 -0.44 -16.05 -19.32
N LEU A 224 -0.36 -14.82 -19.80
CA LEU A 224 -0.53 -14.51 -21.23
C LEU A 224 0.49 -15.25 -22.11
N ASN A 225 1.76 -15.36 -21.68
CA ASN A 225 2.75 -16.15 -22.41
C ASN A 225 2.32 -17.60 -22.55
N ARG A 226 1.86 -18.24 -21.47
CA ARG A 226 1.40 -19.63 -21.49
C ARG A 226 0.16 -19.84 -22.37
N GLN A 227 -0.82 -18.92 -22.27
CA GLN A 227 -2.03 -19.00 -23.11
C GLN A 227 -1.69 -18.89 -24.59
N LEU A 228 -0.83 -17.95 -24.95
CA LEU A 228 -0.46 -17.74 -26.35
C LEU A 228 0.43 -18.86 -26.92
N PHE A 229 1.30 -19.46 -26.11
CA PHE A 229 2.06 -20.64 -26.55
C PHE A 229 1.21 -21.92 -26.62
N ALA A 230 0.15 -22.00 -25.83
CA ALA A 230 -0.79 -23.11 -25.91
C ALA A 230 -1.73 -23.01 -27.13
N HIS A 231 -1.98 -21.75 -27.57
CA HIS A 231 -2.76 -21.53 -28.78
C HIS A 231 -1.97 -22.00 -30.01
N HIS A 232 -2.54 -22.94 -30.75
CA HIS A 232 -2.01 -23.45 -31.99
C HIS A 232 -2.90 -23.03 -33.15
N ALA A 233 -2.34 -22.30 -34.10
CA ALA A 233 -3.03 -22.00 -35.32
C ALA A 233 -3.21 -23.30 -36.14
N ALA A 234 -4.45 -23.60 -36.47
CA ALA A 234 -4.79 -24.72 -37.34
C ALA A 234 -5.03 -24.28 -38.80
N ALA A 235 -4.65 -23.04 -39.15
CA ALA A 235 -4.88 -22.48 -40.47
C ALA A 235 -4.00 -23.21 -41.51
N GLN A 236 -4.64 -23.59 -42.63
CA GLN A 236 -3.95 -24.03 -43.84
C GLN A 236 -3.55 -22.79 -44.66
N GLU A 237 -2.68 -22.97 -45.65
CA GLU A 237 -2.24 -21.88 -46.51
C GLU A 237 -3.47 -21.22 -47.21
N GLY A 238 -3.63 -19.92 -46.99
CA GLY A 238 -4.77 -19.14 -47.50
C GLY A 238 -5.99 -19.05 -46.56
N GLU A 239 -5.99 -19.83 -45.46
CA GLU A 239 -7.04 -19.73 -44.45
C GLU A 239 -6.70 -18.69 -43.38
N ARG A 240 -7.73 -18.12 -42.79
CA ARG A 240 -7.64 -17.25 -41.62
C ARG A 240 -8.42 -17.85 -40.48
N GLN A 241 -7.91 -17.71 -39.29
CA GLN A 241 -8.57 -18.17 -38.09
C GLN A 241 -8.74 -17.00 -37.13
N VAL A 242 -9.97 -16.76 -36.66
CA VAL A 242 -10.26 -15.86 -35.56
C VAL A 242 -10.40 -16.69 -34.28
N TRP A 243 -9.90 -16.18 -33.20
CA TRP A 243 -10.02 -16.88 -31.93
C TRP A 243 -10.25 -15.91 -30.75
N ALA A 244 -10.86 -16.43 -29.70
CA ALA A 244 -11.15 -15.72 -28.48
C ALA A 244 -10.84 -16.63 -27.28
N VAL A 245 -10.17 -16.10 -26.27
CA VAL A 245 -9.83 -16.81 -25.02
C VAL A 245 -10.27 -15.99 -23.83
N PRO A 246 -11.53 -16.11 -23.37
CA PRO A 246 -11.91 -15.63 -22.06
C PRO A 246 -11.14 -16.41 -20.99
N LEU A 247 -10.71 -15.74 -19.93
CA LEU A 247 -9.92 -16.33 -18.86
C LEU A 247 -10.22 -15.69 -17.50
N ALA A 248 -10.06 -16.48 -16.44
CA ALA A 248 -10.08 -16.03 -15.06
C ALA A 248 -8.88 -16.64 -14.33
N ALA A 249 -8.26 -15.85 -13.46
CA ALA A 249 -7.11 -16.29 -12.69
C ALA A 249 -7.15 -15.74 -11.27
N HIS A 250 -6.48 -16.45 -10.38
CA HIS A 250 -6.18 -16.00 -9.02
C HIS A 250 -4.68 -16.13 -8.78
N PHE A 251 -4.05 -15.06 -8.30
CA PHE A 251 -2.66 -15.03 -7.88
C PHE A 251 -2.61 -14.78 -6.38
N SER A 252 -1.79 -15.55 -5.66
CA SER A 252 -1.49 -15.32 -4.24
C SER A 252 0.01 -15.05 -4.11
N ASP A 253 0.38 -13.95 -3.48
CA ASP A 253 1.78 -13.52 -3.33
C ASP A 253 1.98 -12.86 -1.97
N GLY A 254 2.70 -13.52 -1.05
CA GLY A 254 3.11 -12.94 0.22
C GLY A 254 1.99 -12.48 1.15
N GLY A 255 0.79 -13.05 1.04
CA GLY A 255 -0.40 -12.65 1.81
C GLY A 255 -1.36 -11.72 1.06
N ALA A 256 -0.99 -11.25 -0.13
CA ALA A 256 -1.89 -10.55 -1.04
C ALA A 256 -2.52 -11.53 -2.03
N GLY A 257 -3.81 -11.35 -2.30
CA GLY A 257 -4.56 -12.06 -3.33
C GLY A 257 -4.94 -11.14 -4.48
N THR A 258 -4.76 -11.60 -5.73
CA THR A 258 -5.21 -10.87 -6.92
C THR A 258 -6.14 -11.74 -7.76
N ASN A 259 -7.35 -11.28 -7.95
CA ASN A 259 -8.29 -11.86 -8.90
C ASN A 259 -8.16 -11.16 -10.24
N VAL A 260 -8.15 -11.93 -11.30
CA VAL A 260 -8.05 -11.42 -12.67
C VAL A 260 -9.16 -12.03 -13.51
N THR A 261 -9.84 -11.19 -14.28
CA THR A 261 -10.72 -11.61 -15.35
C THR A 261 -10.29 -10.91 -16.63
N GLY A 262 -10.33 -11.61 -17.75
CA GLY A 262 -9.86 -11.04 -18.99
C GLY A 262 -10.23 -11.84 -20.22
N ALA A 263 -9.76 -11.37 -21.35
CA ALA A 263 -9.89 -12.05 -22.62
C ALA A 263 -8.72 -11.74 -23.54
N VAL A 264 -8.41 -12.67 -24.41
CA VAL A 264 -7.52 -12.48 -25.55
C VAL A 264 -8.29 -12.73 -26.83
N LEU A 265 -8.17 -11.83 -27.79
CA LEU A 265 -8.79 -11.93 -29.11
C LEU A 265 -7.69 -11.86 -30.16
N GLY A 266 -7.72 -12.72 -31.15
CA GLY A 266 -6.69 -12.72 -32.16
C GLY A 266 -7.13 -13.25 -33.51
N VAL A 267 -6.26 -13.02 -34.48
CA VAL A 267 -6.38 -13.52 -35.85
C VAL A 267 -5.07 -14.21 -36.21
N ASP A 268 -5.15 -15.43 -36.68
CA ASP A 268 -4.04 -16.18 -37.22
C ASP A 268 -4.08 -16.24 -38.74
N PHE A 269 -2.92 -16.32 -39.31
CA PHE A 269 -2.71 -16.56 -40.71
C PHE A 269 -1.39 -17.28 -40.95
N LEU A 270 -1.33 -18.10 -41.99
CA LEU A 270 -0.12 -18.77 -42.39
C LEU A 270 0.56 -17.95 -43.49
N TRP A 271 1.86 -17.65 -43.32
CA TRP A 271 2.68 -17.01 -44.35
C TRP A 271 3.83 -17.93 -44.71
N GLY A 272 3.63 -18.64 -45.81
CA GLY A 272 4.45 -19.82 -46.15
C GLY A 272 4.36 -20.88 -45.06
N GLU A 273 5.46 -21.25 -44.45
CA GLU A 273 5.52 -22.20 -43.32
C GLU A 273 5.47 -21.53 -41.94
N THR A 274 5.34 -20.22 -41.90
CA THR A 274 5.35 -19.45 -40.68
C THR A 274 3.94 -19.11 -40.20
N GLN A 275 3.56 -19.63 -39.06
CA GLN A 275 2.33 -19.25 -38.36
C GLN A 275 2.50 -17.86 -37.77
N THR A 276 1.56 -16.98 -38.04
CA THR A 276 1.58 -15.60 -37.55
C THR A 276 0.25 -15.30 -36.87
N ALA A 277 0.32 -14.65 -35.72
CA ALA A 277 -0.87 -14.13 -35.03
C ALA A 277 -0.70 -12.67 -34.67
N VAL A 278 -1.79 -11.91 -34.77
CA VAL A 278 -1.93 -10.59 -34.16
C VAL A 278 -3.09 -10.65 -33.19
N TYR A 279 -2.89 -10.10 -31.98
CA TYR A 279 -3.87 -10.22 -30.92
C TYR A 279 -3.96 -8.97 -30.07
N ALA A 280 -5.11 -8.83 -29.41
CA ALA A 280 -5.35 -7.91 -28.32
C ALA A 280 -5.72 -8.70 -27.07
N ALA A 281 -5.20 -8.32 -25.92
CA ALA A 281 -5.61 -8.85 -24.62
C ALA A 281 -6.16 -7.72 -23.76
N MET A 282 -7.16 -8.02 -22.95
CA MET A 282 -7.69 -7.13 -21.93
C MET A 282 -7.79 -7.86 -20.61
N GLY A 283 -7.59 -7.13 -19.51
CA GLY A 283 -7.67 -7.71 -18.18
C GLY A 283 -8.14 -6.70 -17.15
N HIS A 284 -9.00 -7.16 -16.26
CA HIS A 284 -9.40 -6.47 -15.05
C HIS A 284 -8.78 -7.20 -13.86
N MET A 285 -8.12 -6.47 -12.97
CA MET A 285 -7.42 -7.03 -11.82
C MET A 285 -7.87 -6.35 -10.55
N GLU A 286 -8.16 -7.16 -9.53
CA GLU A 286 -8.45 -6.69 -8.17
C GLU A 286 -7.46 -7.34 -7.21
N THR A 287 -6.58 -6.54 -6.63
CA THR A 287 -5.60 -6.98 -5.62
C THR A 287 -6.09 -6.55 -4.25
N SER A 288 -6.10 -7.49 -3.31
CA SER A 288 -6.37 -7.24 -1.90
C SER A 288 -5.29 -7.90 -1.07
N GLY A 289 -4.60 -7.09 -0.27
CA GLY A 289 -3.64 -7.60 0.67
C GLY A 289 -4.12 -7.27 2.05
N GLY A 290 -4.73 -7.88 2.89
CA GLY A 290 -5.14 -7.56 4.27
C GLY A 290 -5.29 -6.07 4.64
N PRO A 291 -5.67 -5.74 5.86
CA PRO A 291 -5.91 -4.35 6.25
C PRO A 291 -4.69 -3.43 6.13
N GLU A 292 -3.48 -4.02 6.22
CA GLU A 292 -2.21 -3.27 6.20
C GLU A 292 -1.69 -3.00 4.79
N HIS A 293 -2.14 -3.76 3.78
CA HIS A 293 -1.62 -3.67 2.41
C HIS A 293 -2.49 -2.84 1.46
N GLY A 294 -3.74 -2.63 1.80
CA GLY A 294 -4.67 -1.88 0.97
C GLY A 294 -5.23 -2.69 -0.20
N THR A 295 -5.89 -1.99 -1.11
CA THR A 295 -6.53 -2.56 -2.29
C THR A 295 -6.10 -1.83 -3.56
N SER A 296 -6.05 -2.56 -4.67
CA SER A 296 -5.84 -2.00 -6.00
C SER A 296 -6.84 -2.61 -6.97
N ARG A 297 -7.48 -1.79 -7.76
CA ARG A 297 -8.41 -2.22 -8.80
C ARG A 297 -8.06 -1.52 -10.11
N GLY A 298 -7.91 -2.27 -11.19
CA GLY A 298 -7.52 -1.67 -12.45
C GLY A 298 -7.83 -2.51 -13.67
N GLU A 299 -7.66 -1.88 -14.81
CA GLU A 299 -7.92 -2.45 -16.12
C GLU A 299 -6.74 -2.20 -17.06
N GLY A 300 -6.49 -3.13 -17.96
CA GLY A 300 -5.41 -2.99 -18.93
C GLY A 300 -5.76 -3.56 -20.30
N ILE A 301 -5.04 -3.05 -21.27
CA ILE A 301 -5.12 -3.49 -22.67
C ILE A 301 -3.69 -3.73 -23.18
N TRP A 302 -3.50 -4.85 -23.87
CA TRP A 302 -2.24 -5.24 -24.49
C TRP A 302 -2.47 -5.53 -25.96
N LEU A 303 -1.53 -5.13 -26.82
CA LEU A 303 -1.50 -5.47 -28.23
C LEU A 303 -0.19 -6.22 -28.52
N GLY A 304 -0.25 -7.26 -29.32
CA GLY A 304 0.91 -8.07 -29.61
C GLY A 304 0.84 -8.90 -30.87
N GLY A 305 1.95 -9.56 -31.14
CA GLY A 305 2.09 -10.52 -32.23
C GLY A 305 2.84 -11.76 -31.79
N LYS A 306 2.57 -12.86 -32.47
CA LYS A 306 3.21 -14.16 -32.32
C LYS A 306 3.67 -14.65 -33.69
N LEU A 307 4.84 -15.27 -33.71
CA LEU A 307 5.38 -15.99 -34.86
C LEU A 307 5.78 -17.40 -34.43
N GLY A 308 5.54 -18.37 -35.29
CA GLY A 308 5.94 -19.76 -35.04
C GLY A 308 6.24 -20.50 -36.34
N ARG A 309 7.28 -21.32 -36.33
CA ARG A 309 7.65 -22.17 -37.46
C ARG A 309 8.09 -23.54 -36.95
N THR A 310 7.56 -24.58 -37.59
CA THR A 310 8.03 -25.94 -37.43
C THR A 310 8.78 -26.34 -38.68
N PHE A 311 10.02 -26.79 -38.52
CA PHE A 311 10.90 -27.22 -39.60
C PHE A 311 10.72 -28.72 -39.86
N ASP A 312 11.11 -29.20 -41.04
CA ASP A 312 11.04 -30.63 -41.40
C ASP A 312 11.81 -31.53 -40.44
N SER A 313 12.83 -31.03 -39.75
CA SER A 313 13.57 -31.72 -38.71
C SER A 313 12.78 -31.93 -37.40
N GLY A 314 11.55 -31.44 -37.30
CA GLY A 314 10.76 -31.42 -36.06
C GLY A 314 11.13 -30.30 -35.12
N LEU A 315 12.16 -29.49 -35.40
CA LEU A 315 12.49 -28.30 -34.63
C LEU A 315 11.35 -27.27 -34.76
N ARG A 316 10.85 -26.79 -33.64
CA ARG A 316 9.86 -25.70 -33.57
C ARG A 316 10.43 -24.51 -32.86
N LEU A 317 10.28 -23.33 -33.49
CA LEU A 317 10.65 -22.04 -32.93
C LEU A 317 9.40 -21.17 -32.84
N GLU A 318 9.19 -20.54 -31.72
CA GLU A 318 8.08 -19.60 -31.49
C GLU A 318 8.57 -18.37 -30.76
N GLY A 319 8.06 -17.22 -31.14
CA GLY A 319 8.34 -15.95 -30.51
C GLY A 319 7.08 -15.12 -30.39
N GLN A 320 7.00 -14.31 -29.35
CA GLN A 320 5.92 -13.36 -29.15
C GLN A 320 6.43 -12.07 -28.51
N LEU A 321 5.78 -10.96 -28.87
CA LEU A 321 6.05 -9.65 -28.34
C LEU A 321 4.73 -8.89 -28.16
N ARG A 322 4.60 -8.18 -27.04
CA ARG A 322 3.44 -7.33 -26.77
C ARG A 322 3.79 -6.10 -25.95
N GLY A 323 3.03 -5.04 -26.18
CA GLY A 323 3.02 -3.85 -25.34
C GLY A 323 1.63 -3.60 -24.79
N GLY A 324 1.55 -3.03 -23.59
CA GLY A 324 0.27 -2.77 -22.93
C GLY A 324 0.31 -1.56 -22.01
N VAL A 325 -0.90 -1.14 -21.64
CA VAL A 325 -1.15 -0.09 -20.66
C VAL A 325 -2.16 -0.62 -19.66
N TYR A 326 -1.85 -0.45 -18.38
CA TYR A 326 -2.71 -0.80 -17.27
C TYR A 326 -2.94 0.44 -16.41
N SER A 327 -4.18 0.73 -16.06
CA SER A 327 -4.58 1.83 -15.19
C SER A 327 -5.27 1.28 -13.95
N ALA A 328 -4.89 1.75 -12.77
CA ALA A 328 -5.42 1.26 -11.50
C ALA A 328 -5.66 2.38 -10.51
N GLU A 329 -6.78 2.27 -9.81
CA GLU A 329 -7.08 3.01 -8.59
C GLU A 329 -6.56 2.21 -7.41
N ARG A 330 -5.91 2.89 -6.46
CA ARG A 330 -5.36 2.29 -5.26
C ARG A 330 -5.86 2.99 -4.03
N SER A 331 -6.12 2.23 -3.00
CA SER A 331 -6.49 2.73 -1.68
C SER A 331 -5.73 1.96 -0.63
N ARG A 332 -5.07 2.67 0.28
CA ARG A 332 -4.43 2.08 1.45
C ARG A 332 -4.79 2.85 2.71
N THR A 333 -4.90 2.15 3.81
CA THR A 333 -5.05 2.78 5.13
C THR A 333 -3.69 2.79 5.80
N VAL A 334 -3.25 3.98 6.19
CA VAL A 334 -2.02 4.17 6.96
C VAL A 334 -2.41 4.45 8.39
N GLU A 335 -2.05 3.55 9.28
CA GLU A 335 -2.12 3.79 10.72
C GLU A 335 -0.93 4.68 11.09
N LEU A 336 -1.24 5.92 11.41
CA LEU A 336 -0.32 6.88 12.01
C LEU A 336 -0.29 6.68 13.54
N ALA A 337 0.37 7.57 14.26
CA ALA A 337 0.50 7.39 15.70
C ALA A 337 -0.84 7.50 16.44
N GLN A 338 -1.71 8.44 16.05
CA GLN A 338 -3.00 8.70 16.69
C GLN A 338 -4.20 8.61 15.75
N SER A 339 -3.98 8.55 14.45
CA SER A 339 -5.03 8.59 13.44
C SER A 339 -4.87 7.52 12.37
N LEU A 340 -5.97 7.27 11.64
CA LEU A 340 -6.00 6.45 10.45
C LEU A 340 -6.15 7.37 9.23
N SER A 341 -5.20 7.33 8.32
CA SER A 341 -5.28 8.07 7.07
C SER A 341 -5.56 7.12 5.91
N ARG A 342 -6.64 7.38 5.18
CA ARG A 342 -6.93 6.65 3.94
C ARG A 342 -6.32 7.40 2.77
N ILE A 343 -5.31 6.80 2.16
CA ILE A 343 -4.56 7.36 1.04
C ILE A 343 -5.07 6.73 -0.25
N GLU A 344 -5.35 7.55 -1.24
CA GLU A 344 -5.86 7.14 -2.54
C GLU A 344 -4.92 7.65 -3.64
N SER A 345 -4.79 6.90 -4.72
CA SER A 345 -3.97 7.27 -5.87
C SER A 345 -4.38 6.54 -7.13
N ASP A 346 -4.20 7.20 -8.27
CA ASP A 346 -4.38 6.62 -9.60
C ASP A 346 -3.02 6.36 -10.21
N GLU A 347 -2.81 5.17 -10.73
CA GLU A 347 -1.56 4.78 -11.34
C GLU A 347 -1.77 4.24 -12.75
N THR A 348 -0.85 4.63 -13.63
CA THR A 348 -0.75 4.04 -14.97
C THR A 348 0.57 3.27 -15.08
N VAL A 349 0.52 2.05 -15.59
CA VAL A 349 1.69 1.20 -15.82
C VAL A 349 1.78 0.86 -17.30
N TYR A 350 2.93 1.10 -17.90
CA TYR A 350 3.26 0.70 -19.25
C TYR A 350 4.02 -0.62 -19.20
N ALA A 351 3.57 -1.62 -19.96
CA ALA A 351 4.17 -2.93 -20.02
C ALA A 351 4.75 -3.20 -21.41
N LEU A 352 5.93 -3.81 -21.46
CA LEU A 352 6.49 -4.41 -22.67
C LEU A 352 7.00 -5.79 -22.29
N SER A 353 6.55 -6.82 -23.00
CA SER A 353 6.97 -8.19 -22.71
C SER A 353 7.14 -9.01 -23.96
N GLY A 354 8.00 -10.02 -23.87
CA GLY A 354 8.24 -10.97 -24.94
C GLY A 354 8.66 -12.33 -24.42
N ALA A 355 8.50 -13.34 -25.25
CA ALA A 355 8.92 -14.69 -24.96
C ALA A 355 9.40 -15.41 -26.23
N LEU A 356 10.38 -16.28 -26.05
CA LEU A 356 10.88 -17.19 -27.08
C LEU A 356 10.83 -18.61 -26.58
N ARG A 357 10.31 -19.54 -27.38
CA ARG A 357 10.26 -20.97 -27.10
C ARG A 357 10.86 -21.75 -28.24
N SER A 358 11.69 -22.72 -27.94
CA SER A 358 12.31 -23.60 -28.92
C SER A 358 12.32 -25.05 -28.42
N GLY A 359 12.00 -26.00 -29.29
CA GLY A 359 11.99 -27.41 -28.91
C GLY A 359 11.81 -28.33 -30.12
N TRP A 360 11.75 -29.61 -29.87
CA TRP A 360 11.52 -30.63 -30.89
C TRP A 360 10.17 -31.30 -30.71
N MET A 361 9.40 -31.35 -31.80
CA MET A 361 8.19 -32.16 -31.88
C MET A 361 8.55 -33.58 -32.28
N GLY A 362 8.07 -34.54 -31.54
CA GLY A 362 8.24 -35.96 -31.83
C GLY A 362 6.98 -36.74 -31.50
N THR A 363 6.88 -37.97 -32.02
CA THR A 363 5.82 -38.92 -31.69
C THR A 363 6.36 -40.10 -30.89
N LEU A 364 5.56 -40.65 -29.99
CA LEU A 364 5.98 -41.73 -29.12
C LEU A 364 5.74 -43.11 -29.82
N GLY A 365 6.78 -43.64 -30.44
CA GLY A 365 6.69 -44.92 -31.16
C GLY A 365 5.68 -44.86 -32.33
N GLU A 366 4.83 -45.88 -32.43
CA GLU A 366 3.74 -45.97 -33.41
C GLU A 366 2.43 -45.29 -32.93
N SER A 367 2.45 -44.67 -31.74
CA SER A 367 1.28 -43.98 -31.22
C SER A 367 1.16 -42.59 -31.80
N ASP A 368 -0.06 -42.06 -31.85
CA ASP A 368 -0.33 -40.67 -32.25
C ASP A 368 -0.02 -39.66 -31.11
N ILE A 369 0.62 -40.13 -30.03
CA ILE A 369 0.99 -39.27 -28.91
C ILE A 369 2.19 -38.41 -29.30
N GLU A 370 1.96 -37.09 -29.32
CA GLU A 370 3.01 -36.11 -29.58
C GLU A 370 3.65 -35.64 -28.29
N PHE A 371 4.95 -35.41 -28.30
CA PHE A 371 5.66 -34.77 -27.21
C PHE A 371 6.53 -33.63 -27.72
N PHE A 372 6.62 -32.57 -26.92
CA PHE A 372 7.35 -31.37 -27.24
C PHE A 372 8.19 -30.92 -26.05
N PRO A 373 9.42 -31.48 -25.87
CA PRO A 373 10.41 -30.90 -24.94
C PRO A 373 10.90 -29.59 -25.51
N HIS A 374 10.94 -28.54 -24.65
CA HIS A 374 11.28 -27.21 -25.10
C HIS A 374 12.06 -26.43 -24.04
N VAL A 375 12.76 -25.41 -24.48
CA VAL A 375 13.36 -24.37 -23.65
C VAL A 375 12.62 -23.06 -23.88
N LEU A 376 12.61 -22.22 -22.84
CA LEU A 376 11.87 -20.98 -22.81
C LEU A 376 12.73 -19.83 -22.30
N LEU A 377 12.62 -18.67 -22.94
CA LEU A 377 13.14 -17.39 -22.47
C LEU A 377 11.98 -16.40 -22.42
N THR A 378 11.82 -15.70 -21.30
CA THR A 378 10.80 -14.67 -21.15
C THR A 378 11.42 -13.39 -20.61
N GLY A 379 10.86 -12.25 -21.01
CA GLY A 379 11.24 -10.95 -20.50
C GLY A 379 10.03 -10.04 -20.39
N ALA A 380 10.01 -9.20 -19.36
CA ALA A 380 8.99 -8.16 -19.19
C ALA A 380 9.61 -6.92 -18.53
N VAL A 381 9.17 -5.75 -18.97
CA VAL A 381 9.51 -4.46 -18.39
C VAL A 381 8.22 -3.72 -18.08
N LEU A 382 8.09 -3.27 -16.84
CA LEU A 382 7.00 -2.41 -16.39
C LEU A 382 7.57 -1.01 -16.11
N ARG A 383 6.95 0.01 -16.67
CA ARG A 383 7.29 1.41 -16.42
C ARG A 383 6.13 2.12 -15.76
N THR A 384 6.42 2.80 -14.67
CA THR A 384 5.44 3.59 -13.93
C THR A 384 5.87 5.06 -13.96
N PRO A 385 5.01 6.02 -14.28
CA PRO A 385 5.30 7.44 -14.17
C PRO A 385 5.45 7.85 -12.69
N THR A 386 5.83 9.09 -12.46
CA THR A 386 5.79 9.69 -11.13
C THR A 386 4.33 9.82 -10.69
N LEU A 387 4.07 9.40 -9.46
CA LEU A 387 2.77 9.43 -8.81
C LEU A 387 2.90 10.20 -7.50
N THR A 388 1.95 11.09 -7.21
CA THR A 388 1.81 11.71 -5.90
C THR A 388 0.47 11.28 -5.31
N GLU A 389 0.55 10.66 -4.16
CA GLU A 389 -0.62 10.30 -3.36
C GLU A 389 -1.29 11.55 -2.79
N SER A 390 -2.51 11.42 -2.31
CA SER A 390 -3.27 12.48 -1.65
C SER A 390 -3.42 12.19 -0.17
N ARG A 391 -3.65 13.25 0.64
CA ARG A 391 -3.94 13.22 2.09
C ARG A 391 -2.71 13.10 2.99
N THR A 392 -2.95 13.07 4.32
CA THR A 392 -1.91 13.01 5.37
C THR A 392 -1.09 11.73 5.24
N GLY A 393 0.23 11.88 5.23
CA GLY A 393 1.15 10.76 5.01
C GLY A 393 1.32 10.36 3.54
N ALA A 394 0.86 11.19 2.60
CA ALA A 394 1.03 10.99 1.17
C ALA A 394 2.50 10.90 0.76
N LEU A 395 2.78 10.03 -0.18
CA LEU A 395 4.11 9.87 -0.78
C LEU A 395 4.12 10.41 -2.21
N THR A 396 5.25 10.97 -2.60
CA THR A 396 5.60 11.14 -4.01
C THR A 396 6.45 9.95 -4.42
N ILE A 397 5.90 9.09 -5.27
CA ILE A 397 6.57 7.90 -5.77
C ILE A 397 7.12 8.23 -7.14
N ARG A 398 8.42 8.11 -7.31
CA ARG A 398 9.09 8.48 -8.55
C ARG A 398 8.86 7.47 -9.67
N ARG A 399 9.06 7.95 -10.89
CA ARG A 399 9.10 7.09 -12.07
C ARG A 399 10.03 5.90 -11.83
N SER A 400 9.53 4.70 -12.09
CA SER A 400 10.28 3.46 -11.89
C SER A 400 10.25 2.60 -13.15
N SER A 401 11.29 1.78 -13.31
CA SER A 401 11.34 0.74 -14.34
C SER A 401 11.66 -0.58 -13.64
N LEU A 402 10.73 -1.52 -13.73
CA LEU A 402 10.86 -2.85 -13.17
C LEU A 402 11.01 -3.86 -14.30
N HIS A 403 11.74 -4.92 -14.07
CA HIS A 403 12.04 -5.91 -15.08
C HIS A 403 12.03 -7.33 -14.53
N SER A 404 11.65 -8.26 -15.37
CA SER A 404 11.75 -9.70 -15.17
C SER A 404 12.42 -10.30 -16.38
N ALA A 405 13.34 -11.24 -16.16
CA ALA A 405 13.93 -12.06 -17.19
C ALA A 405 14.05 -13.47 -16.66
N ALA A 406 13.44 -14.44 -17.31
CA ALA A 406 13.47 -15.82 -16.87
C ALA A 406 13.85 -16.77 -18.00
N ALA A 407 14.54 -17.85 -17.64
CA ALA A 407 14.82 -18.98 -18.52
C ALA A 407 14.24 -20.25 -17.94
N GLY A 408 13.84 -21.17 -18.81
CA GLY A 408 13.21 -22.40 -18.35
C GLY A 408 13.26 -23.53 -19.37
N ALA A 409 12.75 -24.66 -18.94
CA ALA A 409 12.53 -25.83 -19.76
C ALA A 409 11.18 -26.47 -19.42
N GLY A 410 10.59 -27.12 -20.40
CA GLY A 410 9.30 -27.76 -20.21
C GLY A 410 9.09 -28.93 -21.16
N LEU A 411 8.00 -29.63 -20.90
CA LEU A 411 7.51 -30.73 -21.73
C LEU A 411 6.01 -30.55 -21.90
N THR A 412 5.56 -30.61 -23.15
CA THR A 412 4.13 -30.71 -23.50
C THR A 412 3.89 -32.07 -24.14
N VAL A 413 2.83 -32.73 -23.74
CA VAL A 413 2.37 -34.01 -24.30
C VAL A 413 0.96 -33.83 -24.80
N ASN A 414 0.73 -34.14 -26.07
CA ASN A 414 -0.59 -34.13 -26.71
C ASN A 414 -1.05 -35.54 -26.95
N VAL A 415 -2.22 -35.88 -26.50
CA VAL A 415 -2.81 -37.23 -26.61
C VAL A 415 -4.11 -37.11 -27.39
N PRO A 416 -4.13 -37.51 -28.67
CA PRO A 416 -5.38 -37.58 -29.41
C PRO A 416 -6.26 -38.72 -28.86
N ALA A 417 -7.53 -38.44 -28.69
CA ALA A 417 -8.46 -39.46 -28.24
C ALA A 417 -8.87 -40.35 -29.43
N PRO A 418 -8.90 -41.67 -29.23
CA PRO A 418 -9.15 -42.64 -30.31
C PRO A 418 -10.62 -42.67 -30.78
N SER A 419 -11.53 -41.93 -30.14
CA SER A 419 -12.96 -41.95 -30.45
C SER A 419 -13.45 -40.61 -30.94
N GLN A 420 -14.18 -40.62 -32.04
CA GLN A 420 -14.98 -39.48 -32.51
C GLN A 420 -16.33 -39.54 -31.80
N PHE A 421 -16.73 -38.46 -31.15
CA PHE A 421 -18.05 -38.32 -30.56
C PHE A 421 -18.75 -37.12 -31.24
N LEU A 422 -19.87 -37.38 -31.87
CA LEU A 422 -20.69 -36.35 -32.55
C LEU A 422 -19.89 -35.50 -33.59
N ASP A 423 -19.07 -36.12 -34.41
CA ASP A 423 -18.23 -35.45 -35.43
C ASP A 423 -17.11 -34.56 -34.86
N TYR A 424 -16.79 -34.69 -33.57
CA TYR A 424 -15.66 -34.02 -32.91
C TYR A 424 -14.50 -34.99 -32.66
N ALA A 425 -13.31 -34.57 -33.00
CA ALA A 425 -12.07 -35.16 -32.48
C ALA A 425 -11.70 -34.51 -31.18
N TRP A 426 -11.17 -35.27 -30.23
CA TRP A 426 -10.74 -34.83 -28.94
C TRP A 426 -9.24 -34.91 -28.82
N ASN A 427 -8.61 -33.85 -28.26
CA ASN A 427 -7.21 -33.86 -27.91
C ASN A 427 -7.04 -33.45 -26.46
N TRP A 428 -6.25 -34.21 -25.73
CA TRP A 428 -5.77 -33.81 -24.42
C TRP A 428 -4.36 -33.27 -24.54
N SER A 429 -4.06 -32.19 -23.84
CA SER A 429 -2.69 -31.68 -23.72
C SER A 429 -2.35 -31.48 -22.24
N VAL A 430 -1.19 -31.94 -21.87
CA VAL A 430 -0.62 -31.75 -20.55
C VAL A 430 0.73 -31.10 -20.71
N SER A 431 0.99 -29.99 -19.99
CA SER A 431 2.31 -29.40 -19.96
C SER A 431 2.84 -29.21 -18.55
N LEU A 432 4.16 -29.36 -18.43
CA LEU A 432 4.91 -29.05 -17.22
C LEU A 432 6.09 -28.18 -17.62
N GLU A 433 6.31 -27.11 -16.89
CA GLU A 433 7.34 -26.12 -17.18
C GLU A 433 8.03 -25.69 -15.89
N TRP A 434 9.33 -25.73 -15.86
CA TRP A 434 10.17 -25.13 -14.83
C TRP A 434 10.85 -23.89 -15.41
N THR A 435 10.79 -22.78 -14.67
CA THR A 435 11.46 -21.53 -15.03
C THR A 435 12.23 -20.98 -13.84
N ARG A 436 13.32 -20.29 -14.13
CA ARG A 436 14.12 -19.59 -13.14
C ARG A 436 14.25 -18.13 -13.53
N GLU A 437 13.92 -17.25 -12.59
CA GLU A 437 14.17 -15.82 -12.70
C GLU A 437 15.69 -15.57 -12.69
N LEU A 438 16.19 -14.86 -13.70
CA LEU A 438 17.60 -14.55 -13.87
C LEU A 438 18.01 -13.30 -13.09
N THR A 439 17.06 -12.42 -12.81
CA THR A 439 17.26 -11.22 -11.99
C THR A 439 17.04 -11.53 -10.51
N GLU A 440 17.81 -10.92 -9.62
CA GLU A 440 17.64 -11.09 -8.17
C GLU A 440 16.43 -10.30 -7.64
N ARG A 441 16.15 -9.18 -8.28
CA ARG A 441 15.04 -8.28 -7.95
C ARG A 441 14.41 -7.72 -9.21
N ALA A 442 13.15 -7.35 -9.11
CA ALA A 442 12.44 -6.68 -10.20
C ALA A 442 12.96 -5.25 -10.42
N GLY A 443 13.41 -4.58 -9.37
CA GLY A 443 13.93 -3.23 -9.43
C GLY A 443 13.80 -2.47 -8.11
N ASN A 444 13.99 -1.16 -8.15
CA ASN A 444 13.82 -0.28 -7.00
C ASN A 444 12.69 0.71 -7.28
N ILE A 445 11.93 1.02 -6.23
CA ILE A 445 10.97 2.12 -6.21
C ILE A 445 11.56 3.21 -5.33
N SER A 446 11.78 4.40 -5.90
CA SER A 446 12.18 5.60 -5.15
C SER A 446 10.94 6.39 -4.76
N PHE A 447 10.90 6.85 -3.54
CA PHE A 447 9.77 7.61 -3.00
C PHE A 447 10.23 8.57 -1.90
N GLY A 448 9.38 9.55 -1.61
CA GLY A 448 9.59 10.49 -0.52
C GLY A 448 8.25 11.02 -0.03
N LEU A 449 8.24 11.68 1.11
CA LEU A 449 7.05 12.34 1.62
C LEU A 449 6.65 13.50 0.71
N ALA A 450 5.38 13.58 0.37
CA ALA A 450 4.86 14.70 -0.40
C ALA A 450 5.10 16.00 0.36
N GLY A 451 5.73 16.97 -0.30
CA GLY A 451 6.10 18.25 0.32
C GLY A 451 7.44 18.28 1.06
N ALA A 452 8.11 17.14 1.28
CA ALA A 452 9.47 17.10 1.82
C ALA A 452 10.52 17.03 0.71
N ALA A 453 11.71 17.51 1.02
CA ALA A 453 12.87 17.31 0.16
C ALA A 453 13.51 15.94 0.39
N GLY A 454 14.17 15.39 -0.64
CA GLY A 454 14.86 14.11 -0.55
C GLY A 454 13.99 12.91 -0.99
N GLU A 455 14.65 11.79 -1.13
CA GLU A 455 14.05 10.53 -1.57
C GLU A 455 14.71 9.37 -0.84
N THR A 456 13.98 8.30 -0.72
CA THR A 456 14.48 7.01 -0.28
C THR A 456 14.08 5.95 -1.30
N ALA A 457 14.64 4.75 -1.20
CA ALA A 457 14.33 3.67 -2.14
C ALA A 457 14.10 2.35 -1.41
N ARG A 458 13.20 1.55 -1.99
CA ARG A 458 12.94 0.18 -1.57
C ARG A 458 13.08 -0.76 -2.77
N SER A 459 13.70 -1.90 -2.57
CA SER A 459 13.77 -2.95 -3.59
C SER A 459 12.48 -3.74 -3.65
N ILE A 460 12.11 -4.16 -4.87
CA ILE A 460 11.10 -5.20 -5.11
C ILE A 460 11.86 -6.47 -5.42
N ASP A 461 11.97 -7.33 -4.43
CA ASP A 461 12.66 -8.60 -4.55
C ASP A 461 11.70 -9.70 -5.03
N TRP A 462 12.23 -10.69 -5.73
CA TRP A 462 11.48 -11.90 -6.03
C TRP A 462 11.43 -12.77 -4.77
N PRO A 463 10.24 -13.19 -4.30
CA PRO A 463 10.12 -14.02 -3.10
C PRO A 463 10.84 -15.35 -3.29
N GLU A 464 10.77 -15.91 -4.49
CA GLU A 464 11.55 -17.05 -4.96
C GLU A 464 11.88 -16.91 -6.43
N ARG A 465 12.98 -17.51 -6.86
CA ARG A 465 13.46 -17.43 -8.25
C ARG A 465 13.04 -18.62 -9.11
N ASN A 466 12.71 -19.75 -8.50
CA ASN A 466 12.30 -20.94 -9.19
C ASN A 466 10.79 -21.06 -9.21
N ARG A 467 10.23 -21.37 -10.35
CA ARG A 467 8.80 -21.54 -10.57
C ARG A 467 8.54 -22.88 -11.24
N LEU A 468 7.48 -23.53 -10.83
CA LEU A 468 6.94 -24.71 -11.49
C LEU A 468 5.52 -24.36 -11.95
N ALA A 469 5.26 -24.53 -13.24
CA ALA A 469 3.94 -24.35 -13.82
C ALA A 469 3.48 -25.62 -14.51
N GLY A 470 2.20 -25.91 -14.41
CA GLY A 470 1.57 -27.03 -15.09
C GLY A 470 0.25 -26.63 -15.71
N SER A 471 -0.15 -27.30 -16.78
CA SER A 471 -1.47 -27.10 -17.36
C SER A 471 -2.04 -28.38 -17.93
N VAL A 472 -3.36 -28.44 -17.95
CA VAL A 472 -4.15 -29.47 -18.63
C VAL A 472 -5.15 -28.79 -19.52
N SER A 473 -5.26 -29.23 -20.78
CA SER A 473 -6.29 -28.74 -21.70
C SER A 473 -6.99 -29.89 -22.42
N LEU A 474 -8.24 -29.65 -22.72
CA LEU A 474 -9.09 -30.51 -23.55
C LEU A 474 -9.57 -29.69 -24.74
N GLU A 475 -9.25 -30.14 -25.92
CA GLU A 475 -9.61 -29.52 -27.17
C GLU A 475 -10.63 -30.36 -27.94
N LEU A 476 -11.63 -29.68 -28.51
CA LEU A 476 -12.66 -30.23 -29.37
C LEU A 476 -12.49 -29.66 -30.78
N LEU A 477 -12.22 -30.53 -31.73
CA LEU A 477 -12.00 -30.19 -33.14
C LEU A 477 -13.21 -30.66 -33.97
N ARG A 478 -13.89 -29.76 -34.64
CA ARG A 478 -14.98 -30.07 -35.57
C ARG A 478 -14.52 -29.94 -37.01
N LYS A 479 -14.92 -30.86 -37.87
CA LYS A 479 -14.62 -30.82 -39.33
C LYS A 479 -15.12 -29.55 -40.03
N SER A 480 -16.02 -28.78 -39.44
CA SER A 480 -16.63 -27.57 -40.02
C SER A 480 -15.85 -26.27 -39.73
N GLY A 481 -14.58 -26.33 -39.38
CA GLY A 481 -13.76 -25.13 -39.11
C GLY A 481 -13.98 -24.49 -37.75
N PHE A 482 -14.84 -25.03 -36.89
CA PHE A 482 -15.01 -24.59 -35.51
C PHE A 482 -14.25 -25.49 -34.58
N SER A 483 -13.54 -24.92 -33.61
CA SER A 483 -12.92 -25.67 -32.49
C SER A 483 -13.08 -24.91 -31.18
N ALA A 484 -13.05 -25.66 -30.07
CA ALA A 484 -13.11 -25.12 -28.74
C ALA A 484 -12.11 -25.85 -27.84
N ALA A 485 -11.50 -25.16 -26.89
CA ALA A 485 -10.66 -25.78 -25.89
C ALA A 485 -10.98 -25.24 -24.49
N LEU A 486 -10.83 -26.10 -23.48
CA LEU A 486 -10.85 -25.72 -22.08
C LEU A 486 -9.47 -25.98 -21.50
N ARG A 487 -8.96 -25.07 -20.69
CA ARG A 487 -7.63 -25.17 -20.10
C ARG A 487 -7.64 -24.74 -18.65
N LEU A 488 -6.90 -25.49 -17.84
CA LEU A 488 -6.57 -25.18 -16.46
C LEU A 488 -5.06 -25.02 -16.32
N ASP A 489 -4.63 -23.97 -15.68
CA ASP A 489 -3.24 -23.67 -15.40
C ASP A 489 -3.01 -23.54 -13.90
N GLY A 490 -1.84 -23.99 -13.44
CA GLY A 490 -1.34 -23.80 -12.08
C GLY A 490 0.12 -23.36 -12.12
N GLU A 491 0.52 -22.49 -11.18
CA GLU A 491 1.91 -22.07 -10.98
C GLU A 491 2.21 -21.99 -9.49
N THR A 492 3.42 -22.37 -9.10
CA THR A 492 3.92 -22.20 -7.74
C THR A 492 5.36 -21.69 -7.73
N MET A 493 5.68 -20.86 -6.74
CA MET A 493 7.04 -20.42 -6.39
C MET A 493 7.25 -20.70 -4.91
N GLY A 494 7.56 -21.95 -4.58
CA GLY A 494 7.66 -22.39 -3.19
C GLY A 494 6.37 -22.17 -2.41
N SER A 495 6.49 -21.69 -1.18
CA SER A 495 5.35 -21.38 -0.30
C SER A 495 4.86 -19.93 -0.43
N ALA A 496 5.62 -19.07 -1.11
CA ALA A 496 5.37 -17.62 -1.13
C ALA A 496 4.44 -17.18 -2.26
N HIS A 497 4.32 -17.96 -3.32
CA HIS A 497 3.49 -17.61 -4.46
C HIS A 497 2.76 -18.83 -5.03
N SER A 498 1.50 -18.66 -5.35
CA SER A 498 0.71 -19.62 -6.11
C SER A 498 -0.22 -18.89 -7.07
N ALA A 499 -0.48 -19.54 -8.21
CA ALA A 499 -1.43 -19.04 -9.19
C ALA A 499 -2.27 -20.19 -9.73
N GLY A 500 -3.53 -19.89 -9.97
CA GLY A 500 -4.45 -20.77 -10.68
C GLY A 500 -5.21 -19.98 -11.74
N ALA A 501 -5.42 -20.59 -12.92
CA ALA A 501 -6.22 -19.96 -13.98
C ALA A 501 -7.07 -21.01 -14.70
N ALA A 502 -8.21 -20.55 -15.20
CA ALA A 502 -9.08 -21.28 -16.11
C ALA A 502 -9.35 -20.43 -17.34
N SER A 503 -9.32 -21.04 -18.50
CA SER A 503 -9.64 -20.39 -19.76
C SER A 503 -10.43 -21.31 -20.68
N ALA A 504 -11.22 -20.69 -21.56
CA ALA A 504 -11.88 -21.37 -22.68
C ALA A 504 -11.42 -20.69 -23.97
N GLU A 505 -11.14 -21.48 -24.98
CA GLU A 505 -10.77 -20.96 -26.29
C GLU A 505 -11.83 -21.33 -27.30
N LEU A 506 -12.23 -20.40 -28.13
CA LEU A 506 -13.15 -20.58 -29.27
C LEU A 506 -12.42 -20.16 -30.54
N ARG A 507 -12.43 -20.99 -31.57
CA ARG A 507 -11.75 -20.73 -32.83
C ARG A 507 -12.71 -20.95 -34.01
N TRP A 508 -12.57 -20.12 -35.01
CA TRP A 508 -13.32 -20.20 -36.29
C TRP A 508 -12.37 -19.98 -37.45
N THR A 509 -12.32 -20.95 -38.36
CA THR A 509 -11.49 -20.93 -39.58
C THR A 509 -12.37 -20.79 -40.82
N TRP A 510 -12.00 -19.92 -41.76
CA TRP A 510 -12.67 -19.72 -43.03
C TRP A 510 -11.71 -19.50 -44.18
#